data_b85134588a2ff8a227c1e48ccdd0cd31
#
_entry.id   b85134588a2ff8a227c1e48ccdd0cd31
#
_cell.length_a   1.000
_cell.length_b   1.000
_cell.length_c   1.000
_cell.angle_alpha   90.00
_cell.angle_beta   90.00
_cell.angle_gamma   90.00
#
_symmetry.space_group_name_H-M   'P 1'
#
loop_
_entity.id
_entity.type
_entity.pdbx_description
1 polymer ?
#
loop_
_entity_poly.entity_id
_entity_poly.type
_entity_poly.pdbx_seq_one_letter_code
_entity_poly.pdbx_strand_id
1 'polypeptide(L)'
;MQRYRFGKGEYKYFSYPLPVMVARLRTEMYKHLAPLANTWMQRLGIELTYPAEHGQLIELCHRVNQARPTPLILRYETGGYNTLHQDLYGEVYFPFQVVFLLSQPQRDFAGGELVMMEQLPRAQSKAQVINLQRGDALIFTTNFRPVQGTRGYYKAKMKHGVSPLTSGTRYAMGVIFHDAS
;
A
#
# COMPACT_ATOMS: atom_id res chain seq x y z
N MET A 1 6.68 -0.01 -14.96
CA MET A 1 5.65 1.05 -14.73
C MET A 1 5.11 1.64 -16.04
N GLN A 2 5.92 2.09 -16.99
CA GLN A 2 5.46 2.73 -18.23
C GLN A 2 4.48 1.86 -19.04
N ARG A 3 4.75 0.56 -19.21
CA ARG A 3 3.88 -0.37 -19.96
C ARG A 3 2.43 -0.39 -19.48
N TYR A 4 2.18 -0.13 -18.19
CA TYR A 4 0.86 -0.16 -17.57
C TYR A 4 0.34 1.24 -17.20
N ARG A 5 0.99 2.31 -17.65
CA ARG A 5 0.65 3.72 -17.35
C ARG A 5 0.65 4.08 -15.86
N PHE A 6 1.33 3.30 -15.01
CA PHE A 6 1.47 3.61 -13.59
C PHE A 6 2.48 4.71 -13.30
N GLY A 7 3.31 5.10 -14.25
CA GLY A 7 4.32 6.14 -14.08
C GLY A 7 5.66 5.78 -14.72
N LYS A 8 6.71 6.45 -14.29
CA LYS A 8 8.09 6.24 -14.73
C LYS A 8 8.95 5.79 -13.53
N GLY A 9 9.50 4.61 -13.61
CA GLY A 9 10.30 3.97 -12.57
C GLY A 9 10.34 2.47 -12.76
N GLU A 10 11.05 1.80 -11.88
CA GLU A 10 11.18 0.35 -11.84
C GLU A 10 10.56 -0.19 -10.58
N TYR A 11 10.02 -1.39 -10.64
CA TYR A 11 9.60 -2.16 -9.48
C TYR A 11 9.99 -3.63 -9.68
N LYS A 12 10.33 -4.29 -8.58
CA LYS A 12 10.66 -5.70 -8.59
C LYS A 12 10.02 -6.37 -7.38
N TYR A 13 9.11 -7.31 -7.65
CA TYR A 13 8.51 -8.15 -6.63
C TYR A 13 9.51 -9.18 -6.13
N PHE A 14 9.41 -9.49 -4.84
CA PHE A 14 10.08 -10.66 -4.29
C PHE A 14 9.38 -11.94 -4.77
N SER A 15 10.12 -13.03 -4.83
CA SER A 15 9.58 -14.37 -5.08
C SER A 15 9.53 -15.18 -3.78
N TYR A 16 8.70 -16.21 -3.76
CA TYR A 16 8.76 -17.20 -2.69
C TYR A 16 9.98 -18.15 -2.85
N PRO A 17 10.66 -18.55 -1.76
CA PRO A 17 10.45 -18.05 -0.41
C PRO A 17 10.89 -16.60 -0.25
N LEU A 18 10.10 -15.78 0.48
CA LEU A 18 10.46 -14.41 0.77
C LEU A 18 11.75 -14.33 1.62
N PRO A 19 12.59 -13.28 1.47
CA PRO A 19 13.66 -13.01 2.41
C PRO A 19 13.12 -12.96 3.85
N VAL A 20 13.87 -13.55 4.80
CA VAL A 20 13.42 -13.73 6.20
C VAL A 20 12.89 -12.44 6.81
N MET A 21 13.58 -11.31 6.60
CA MET A 21 13.13 -10.00 7.11
C MET A 21 11.78 -9.59 6.53
N VAL A 22 11.59 -9.73 5.21
CA VAL A 22 10.34 -9.35 4.53
C VAL A 22 9.19 -10.22 4.99
N ALA A 23 9.41 -11.55 5.10
CA ALA A 23 8.43 -12.50 5.61
C ALA A 23 8.02 -12.14 7.04
N ARG A 24 9.00 -11.86 7.92
CA ARG A 24 8.76 -11.49 9.32
C ARG A 24 7.98 -10.17 9.43
N LEU A 25 8.39 -9.13 8.71
CA LEU A 25 7.67 -7.84 8.69
C LEU A 25 6.21 -8.05 8.25
N ARG A 26 6.00 -8.82 7.19
CA ARG A 26 4.66 -9.10 6.65
C ARG A 26 3.78 -9.81 7.69
N THR A 27 4.32 -10.83 8.37
CA THR A 27 3.58 -11.62 9.36
C THR A 27 3.31 -10.82 10.64
N GLU A 28 4.34 -10.18 11.20
CA GLU A 28 4.17 -9.47 12.48
C GLU A 28 3.28 -8.23 12.35
N MET A 29 3.46 -7.44 11.30
CA MET A 29 2.61 -6.25 11.10
C MET A 29 1.15 -6.65 10.85
N TYR A 30 0.90 -7.74 10.13
CA TYR A 30 -0.45 -8.23 9.88
C TYR A 30 -1.22 -8.49 11.18
N LYS A 31 -0.61 -9.14 12.17
CA LYS A 31 -1.24 -9.45 13.46
C LYS A 31 -1.80 -8.21 14.16
N HIS A 32 -1.09 -7.09 14.06
CA HIS A 32 -1.54 -5.82 14.63
C HIS A 32 -2.60 -5.12 13.78
N LEU A 33 -2.60 -5.33 12.47
CA LEU A 33 -3.50 -4.67 11.54
C LEU A 33 -4.81 -5.42 11.31
N ALA A 34 -4.83 -6.75 11.47
CA ALA A 34 -6.04 -7.56 11.24
C ALA A 34 -7.23 -7.17 12.16
N PRO A 35 -7.05 -6.92 13.47
CA PRO A 35 -8.15 -6.44 14.32
C PRO A 35 -8.70 -5.09 13.88
N LEU A 36 -7.81 -4.19 13.43
CA LEU A 36 -8.20 -2.88 12.91
C LEU A 36 -8.96 -3.00 11.58
N ALA A 37 -8.51 -3.89 10.70
CA ALA A 37 -9.17 -4.21 9.44
C ALA A 37 -10.61 -4.72 9.69
N ASN A 38 -10.78 -5.63 10.66
CA ASN A 38 -12.08 -6.16 11.04
C ASN A 38 -13.00 -5.07 11.62
N THR A 39 -12.45 -4.18 12.44
CA THR A 39 -13.19 -3.00 12.94
C THR A 39 -13.66 -2.12 11.76
N TRP A 40 -12.85 -1.94 10.72
CA TRP A 40 -13.23 -1.16 9.54
C TRP A 40 -14.34 -1.82 8.74
N MET A 41 -14.28 -3.15 8.56
CA MET A 41 -15.35 -3.89 7.87
C MET A 41 -16.67 -3.79 8.64
N GLN A 42 -16.63 -3.99 9.95
CA GLN A 42 -17.82 -3.85 10.82
C GLN A 42 -18.43 -2.44 10.74
N ARG A 43 -17.62 -1.37 10.85
CA ARG A 43 -18.09 0.01 10.73
C ARG A 43 -18.76 0.32 9.40
N LEU A 44 -18.31 -0.33 8.33
CA LEU A 44 -18.84 -0.15 6.99
C LEU A 44 -19.98 -1.11 6.64
N GLY A 45 -20.39 -1.98 7.56
CA GLY A 45 -21.44 -2.98 7.31
C GLY A 45 -21.04 -4.00 6.24
N ILE A 46 -19.72 -4.29 6.11
CA ILE A 46 -19.20 -5.27 5.15
C ILE A 46 -19.05 -6.60 5.88
N GLU A 47 -19.74 -7.63 5.39
CA GLU A 47 -19.69 -9.01 5.91
C GLU A 47 -18.40 -9.70 5.47
N LEU A 48 -17.28 -9.22 6.00
CA LEU A 48 -15.94 -9.77 5.77
C LEU A 48 -15.17 -9.73 7.08
N THR A 49 -14.59 -10.86 7.45
CA THR A 49 -13.70 -10.96 8.60
C THR A 49 -12.35 -11.52 8.16
N TYR A 50 -11.32 -10.77 8.42
CA TYR A 50 -9.94 -11.19 8.18
C TYR A 50 -9.48 -12.13 9.29
N PRO A 51 -8.77 -13.24 8.96
CA PRO A 51 -8.23 -14.16 9.96
C PRO A 51 -7.18 -13.48 10.84
N ALA A 52 -6.97 -14.00 12.04
CA ALA A 52 -5.97 -13.47 12.97
C ALA A 52 -4.53 -13.68 12.48
N GLU A 53 -4.28 -14.82 11.84
CA GLU A 53 -2.94 -15.20 11.36
C GLU A 53 -2.78 -14.91 9.87
N HIS A 54 -1.62 -14.31 9.51
CA HIS A 54 -1.30 -13.95 8.13
C HIS A 54 -1.30 -15.16 7.18
N GLY A 55 -0.82 -16.32 7.66
CA GLY A 55 -0.82 -17.55 6.85
C GLY A 55 -2.21 -17.94 6.36
N GLN A 56 -3.24 -17.76 7.19
CA GLN A 56 -4.62 -18.04 6.80
C GLN A 56 -5.14 -17.06 5.73
N LEU A 57 -4.72 -15.78 5.76
CA LEU A 57 -5.02 -14.84 4.68
C LEU A 57 -4.37 -15.31 3.35
N ILE A 58 -3.12 -15.75 3.41
CA ILE A 58 -2.42 -16.26 2.23
C ILE A 58 -3.09 -17.52 1.68
N GLU A 59 -3.56 -18.42 2.54
CA GLU A 59 -4.36 -19.58 2.11
C GLU A 59 -5.66 -19.16 1.39
N LEU A 60 -6.34 -18.12 1.89
CA LEU A 60 -7.52 -17.56 1.20
C LEU A 60 -7.15 -17.02 -0.18
N CYS A 61 -6.03 -16.29 -0.30
CA CYS A 61 -5.52 -15.83 -1.58
C CYS A 61 -5.26 -17.00 -2.55
N HIS A 62 -4.56 -18.04 -2.07
CA HIS A 62 -4.21 -19.18 -2.90
C HIS A 62 -5.44 -19.98 -3.39
N ARG A 63 -6.50 -20.07 -2.59
CA ARG A 63 -7.77 -20.73 -3.00
C ARG A 63 -8.43 -20.08 -4.21
N VAL A 64 -8.19 -18.79 -4.46
CA VAL A 64 -8.69 -18.05 -5.62
C VAL A 64 -7.60 -17.74 -6.66
N ASN A 65 -6.55 -18.57 -6.69
CA ASN A 65 -5.41 -18.47 -7.62
C ASN A 65 -4.58 -17.16 -7.49
N GLN A 66 -4.63 -16.49 -6.34
CA GLN A 66 -3.74 -15.38 -6.01
C GLN A 66 -2.51 -15.92 -5.28
N ALA A 67 -1.51 -16.42 -6.02
CA ALA A 67 -0.34 -17.09 -5.44
C ALA A 67 0.99 -16.34 -5.66
N ARG A 68 0.94 -15.15 -6.25
CA ARG A 68 2.14 -14.33 -6.48
C ARG A 68 2.38 -13.39 -5.32
N PRO A 69 3.56 -13.44 -4.66
CA PRO A 69 3.86 -12.55 -3.55
C PRO A 69 3.91 -11.10 -4.02
N THR A 70 3.39 -10.21 -3.20
CA THR A 70 3.24 -8.78 -3.53
C THR A 70 4.24 -7.84 -2.85
N PRO A 71 5.06 -8.22 -1.86
CA PRO A 71 6.13 -7.34 -1.40
C PRO A 71 7.11 -7.02 -2.53
N LEU A 72 7.54 -5.75 -2.61
CA LEU A 72 8.32 -5.25 -3.75
C LEU A 72 9.31 -4.17 -3.34
N ILE A 73 10.35 -4.03 -4.15
CA ILE A 73 11.23 -2.85 -4.16
C ILE A 73 10.84 -1.95 -5.31
N LEU A 74 10.77 -0.66 -5.02
CA LEU A 74 10.51 0.42 -5.97
C LEU A 74 11.78 1.26 -6.12
N ARG A 75 12.14 1.58 -7.36
CA ARG A 75 13.26 2.46 -7.70
C ARG A 75 12.78 3.55 -8.65
N TYR A 76 13.07 4.78 -8.27
CA TYR A 76 12.82 5.95 -9.10
C TYR A 76 14.11 6.73 -9.29
N GLU A 77 14.36 7.20 -10.49
CA GLU A 77 15.44 8.12 -10.86
C GLU A 77 14.87 9.48 -11.20
N THR A 78 15.70 10.46 -11.48
CA THR A 78 15.30 11.82 -11.90
C THR A 78 14.22 11.79 -12.98
N GLY A 79 13.14 12.52 -12.74
CA GLY A 79 11.93 12.52 -13.57
C GLY A 79 11.04 11.29 -13.39
N GLY A 80 11.40 10.37 -12.49
CA GLY A 80 10.57 9.21 -12.11
C GLY A 80 9.42 9.62 -11.20
N TYR A 81 8.28 8.94 -11.32
CA TYR A 81 7.07 9.19 -10.53
C TYR A 81 6.17 7.97 -10.53
N ASN A 82 5.17 7.96 -9.66
CA ASN A 82 4.09 6.98 -9.71
C ASN A 82 2.74 7.71 -9.66
N THR A 83 1.86 7.40 -10.60
CA THR A 83 0.51 8.00 -10.66
C THR A 83 -0.34 7.59 -9.46
N LEU A 84 -1.36 8.37 -9.15
CA LEU A 84 -2.29 8.05 -8.07
C LEU A 84 -3.09 6.80 -8.40
N HIS A 85 -2.89 5.73 -7.65
CA HIS A 85 -3.47 4.40 -7.86
C HIS A 85 -3.92 3.74 -6.56
N GLN A 86 -4.45 2.53 -6.68
CA GLN A 86 -4.81 1.63 -5.59
C GLN A 86 -4.17 0.27 -5.88
N ASP A 87 -3.71 -0.43 -4.84
CA ASP A 87 -3.08 -1.74 -4.97
C ASP A 87 -4.12 -2.85 -4.70
N LEU A 88 -4.87 -3.18 -5.74
CA LEU A 88 -5.88 -4.24 -5.72
C LEU A 88 -5.47 -5.29 -6.76
N TYR A 89 -5.00 -6.46 -6.30
CA TYR A 89 -4.36 -7.47 -7.14
C TYR A 89 -5.16 -8.77 -7.28
N GLY A 90 -6.46 -8.73 -7.00
CA GLY A 90 -7.34 -9.87 -7.11
C GLY A 90 -8.61 -9.73 -6.27
N GLU A 91 -9.31 -10.84 -6.09
CA GLU A 91 -10.58 -10.91 -5.35
C GLU A 91 -10.37 -10.72 -3.84
N VAL A 92 -9.36 -11.41 -3.29
CA VAL A 92 -8.97 -11.27 -1.88
C VAL A 92 -8.02 -10.10 -1.75
N TYR A 93 -8.34 -9.13 -0.91
CA TYR A 93 -7.44 -8.02 -0.57
C TYR A 93 -7.45 -7.76 0.94
N PHE A 94 -6.39 -7.14 1.42
CA PHE A 94 -6.30 -6.64 2.80
C PHE A 94 -6.30 -5.10 2.79
N PRO A 95 -7.03 -4.41 3.69
CA PRO A 95 -7.27 -2.97 3.55
C PRO A 95 -6.06 -2.10 3.90
N PHE A 96 -4.97 -2.66 4.40
CA PHE A 96 -3.75 -1.93 4.73
C PHE A 96 -2.56 -2.43 3.94
N GLN A 97 -1.61 -1.54 3.74
CA GLN A 97 -0.27 -1.80 3.24
C GLN A 97 0.73 -0.89 3.93
N VAL A 98 2.00 -1.19 3.78
CA VAL A 98 3.08 -0.42 4.37
C VAL A 98 4.12 -0.08 3.32
N VAL A 99 4.63 1.14 3.34
CA VAL A 99 5.80 1.54 2.57
C VAL A 99 6.91 1.98 3.52
N PHE A 100 8.11 1.48 3.28
CA PHE A 100 9.35 1.88 3.95
C PHE A 100 10.17 2.73 3.00
N LEU A 101 10.63 3.91 3.43
CA LEU A 101 11.58 4.69 2.66
C LEU A 101 13.00 4.22 2.95
N LEU A 102 13.73 3.79 1.90
CA LEU A 102 15.08 3.24 2.02
C LEU A 102 16.17 4.26 1.68
N SER A 103 15.83 5.35 1.00
CA SER A 103 16.74 6.45 0.64
C SER A 103 16.53 7.65 1.54
N GLN A 104 17.59 8.45 1.77
CA GLN A 104 17.52 9.67 2.57
C GLN A 104 17.15 10.86 1.70
N PRO A 105 16.00 11.55 1.97
CA PRO A 105 15.64 12.80 1.30
C PRO A 105 16.75 13.87 1.43
N GLN A 106 16.88 14.70 0.43
CA GLN A 106 17.86 15.80 0.30
C GLN A 106 19.32 15.36 0.20
N ARG A 107 19.64 14.07 0.43
CA ARG A 107 20.97 13.49 0.24
C ARG A 107 21.02 12.56 -0.97
N ASP A 108 20.11 11.59 -1.02
CA ASP A 108 20.09 10.57 -2.05
C ASP A 108 19.16 10.96 -3.23
N PHE A 109 18.17 11.80 -2.95
CA PHE A 109 17.19 12.30 -3.94
C PHE A 109 16.50 13.58 -3.46
N ALA A 110 15.87 14.30 -4.40
CA ALA A 110 14.97 15.43 -4.13
C ALA A 110 13.69 15.29 -4.97
N GLY A 111 12.59 15.89 -4.50
CA GLY A 111 11.24 15.60 -5.01
C GLY A 111 10.81 14.19 -4.58
N GLY A 112 9.93 13.55 -5.33
CA GLY A 112 9.54 12.15 -5.08
C GLY A 112 8.80 11.94 -3.76
N GLU A 113 8.04 12.91 -3.32
CA GLU A 113 7.21 12.84 -2.12
C GLU A 113 6.12 11.77 -2.28
N LEU A 114 5.82 11.09 -1.19
CA LEU A 114 4.65 10.20 -1.13
C LEU A 114 3.39 11.06 -1.02
N VAL A 115 2.49 10.90 -1.98
CA VAL A 115 1.23 11.64 -2.05
C VAL A 115 0.08 10.70 -1.77
N MET A 116 -0.73 11.04 -0.78
CA MET A 116 -2.01 10.39 -0.51
C MET A 116 -3.14 11.28 -1.05
N MET A 117 -4.14 10.69 -1.66
CA MET A 117 -5.34 11.39 -2.12
C MET A 117 -6.58 10.76 -1.50
N GLU A 118 -7.35 11.57 -0.81
CA GLU A 118 -8.65 11.20 -0.28
C GLU A 118 -9.76 11.81 -1.13
N GLN A 119 -10.76 10.99 -1.44
CA GLN A 119 -11.97 11.43 -2.10
C GLN A 119 -13.20 10.99 -1.32
N LEU A 120 -13.89 11.96 -0.75
CA LEU A 120 -15.19 11.75 -0.13
C LEU A 120 -16.28 11.74 -1.21
N PRO A 121 -17.42 11.05 -0.97
CA PRO A 121 -18.56 11.12 -1.88
C PRO A 121 -19.03 12.57 -2.07
N ARG A 122 -19.23 12.97 -3.33
CA ARG A 122 -19.72 14.31 -3.73
C ARG A 122 -18.86 15.49 -3.28
N ALA A 123 -17.57 15.26 -3.01
CA ALA A 123 -16.60 16.29 -2.62
C ALA A 123 -15.42 16.32 -3.57
N GLN A 124 -14.67 17.41 -3.54
CA GLN A 124 -13.38 17.51 -4.22
C GLN A 124 -12.36 16.61 -3.53
N SER A 125 -11.38 16.13 -4.30
CA SER A 125 -10.28 15.31 -3.76
C SER A 125 -9.33 16.16 -2.92
N LYS A 126 -8.89 15.62 -1.78
CA LYS A 126 -7.90 16.24 -0.92
C LYS A 126 -6.58 15.47 -1.04
N ALA A 127 -5.52 16.16 -1.42
CA ALA A 127 -4.17 15.63 -1.41
C ALA A 127 -3.48 15.89 -0.06
N GLN A 128 -2.63 14.94 0.35
CA GLN A 128 -1.76 15.05 1.51
C GLN A 128 -0.37 14.59 1.09
N VAL A 129 0.63 15.43 1.31
CA VAL A 129 2.03 15.10 1.08
C VAL A 129 2.62 14.55 2.37
N ILE A 130 3.26 13.38 2.28
CA ILE A 130 3.87 12.70 3.42
C ILE A 130 5.39 12.76 3.28
N ASN A 131 6.03 13.42 4.23
CA ASN A 131 7.48 13.56 4.27
C ASN A 131 8.08 12.47 5.17
N LEU A 132 8.59 11.41 4.55
CA LEU A 132 9.27 10.31 5.23
C LEU A 132 10.78 10.57 5.23
N GLN A 133 11.46 10.11 6.27
CA GLN A 133 12.92 10.00 6.35
C GLN A 133 13.33 8.55 6.04
N ARG A 134 14.62 8.32 5.79
CA ARG A 134 15.12 6.96 5.60
C ARG A 134 14.89 6.10 6.85
N GLY A 135 14.26 4.95 6.68
CA GLY A 135 13.89 4.04 7.75
C GLY A 135 12.47 4.24 8.26
N ASP A 136 11.82 5.36 7.93
CA ASP A 136 10.40 5.53 8.27
C ASP A 136 9.52 4.56 7.50
N ALA A 137 8.42 4.17 8.16
CA ALA A 137 7.36 3.38 7.58
C ALA A 137 6.03 4.12 7.67
N LEU A 138 5.28 4.13 6.58
CA LEU A 138 3.89 4.59 6.56
C LEU A 138 2.95 3.40 6.37
N ILE A 139 2.00 3.23 7.30
CA ILE A 139 0.87 2.33 7.16
C ILE A 139 -0.29 3.12 6.56
N PHE A 140 -0.87 2.64 5.48
CA PHE A 140 -1.97 3.33 4.81
C PHE A 140 -2.92 2.32 4.14
N THR A 141 -4.08 2.81 3.71
CA THR A 141 -5.10 1.95 3.12
C THR A 141 -4.84 1.68 1.63
N THR A 142 -5.11 0.46 1.22
CA THR A 142 -5.03 0.03 -0.19
C THR A 142 -6.16 0.58 -1.04
N ASN A 143 -7.36 0.82 -0.47
CA ASN A 143 -8.57 1.14 -1.22
C ASN A 143 -9.38 2.29 -0.62
N PHE A 144 -9.96 2.08 0.55
CA PHE A 144 -10.83 3.05 1.23
C PHE A 144 -10.62 3.00 2.74
N ARG A 145 -11.07 4.04 3.43
CA ARG A 145 -11.18 4.06 4.89
C ARG A 145 -12.60 4.41 5.33
N PRO A 146 -13.05 3.95 6.52
CA PRO A 146 -14.31 4.40 7.08
C PRO A 146 -14.20 5.85 7.56
N VAL A 147 -15.20 6.64 7.22
CA VAL A 147 -15.36 8.00 7.72
C VAL A 147 -16.72 8.09 8.42
N GLN A 148 -16.72 8.64 9.64
CA GLN A 148 -17.94 8.84 10.38
C GLN A 148 -18.74 10.01 9.80
N GLY A 149 -19.99 9.76 9.46
CA GLY A 149 -20.97 10.74 9.03
C GLY A 149 -22.10 10.88 10.05
N THR A 150 -23.10 11.65 9.72
CA THR A 150 -24.30 11.88 10.59
C THR A 150 -25.18 10.64 10.75
N ARG A 151 -25.15 9.71 9.79
CA ARG A 151 -26.00 8.49 9.78
C ARG A 151 -25.19 7.19 9.84
N GLY A 152 -23.97 7.21 10.37
CA GLY A 152 -23.08 6.06 10.41
C GLY A 152 -21.82 6.27 9.58
N TYR A 153 -21.13 5.19 9.22
CA TYR A 153 -19.85 5.23 8.48
C TYR A 153 -20.08 5.10 6.98
N TYR A 154 -19.25 5.80 6.20
CA TYR A 154 -19.19 5.66 4.75
C TYR A 154 -17.74 5.49 4.26
N LYS A 155 -17.57 5.02 3.02
CA LYS A 155 -16.26 4.81 2.40
C LYS A 155 -15.69 6.12 1.87
N ALA A 156 -14.52 6.54 2.35
CA ALA A 156 -13.69 7.52 1.67
C ALA A 156 -12.69 6.77 0.79
N LYS A 157 -12.70 7.06 -0.51
CA LYS A 157 -11.78 6.44 -1.46
C LYS A 157 -10.39 7.02 -1.27
N MET A 158 -9.39 6.14 -1.19
CA MET A 158 -7.99 6.53 -1.03
C MET A 158 -7.19 6.08 -2.24
N LYS A 159 -6.28 6.94 -2.69
CA LYS A 159 -5.24 6.63 -3.66
C LYS A 159 -3.90 7.11 -3.13
N HIS A 160 -2.83 6.54 -3.65
CA HIS A 160 -1.48 7.00 -3.34
C HIS A 160 -0.62 7.02 -4.61
N GLY A 161 0.48 7.75 -4.53
CA GLY A 161 1.43 7.88 -5.63
C GLY A 161 2.71 8.55 -5.17
N VAL A 162 3.62 8.76 -6.09
CA VAL A 162 4.91 9.42 -5.84
C VAL A 162 5.03 10.58 -6.82
N SER A 163 5.29 11.78 -6.31
CA SER A 163 5.54 12.97 -7.12
C SER A 163 6.82 12.81 -7.96
N PRO A 164 7.02 13.57 -9.04
CA PRO A 164 8.24 13.47 -9.82
C PRO A 164 9.50 13.75 -8.99
N LEU A 165 10.51 12.88 -9.12
CA LEU A 165 11.84 13.16 -8.60
C LEU A 165 12.48 14.30 -9.40
N THR A 166 13.04 15.27 -8.71
CA THR A 166 13.79 16.38 -9.34
C THR A 166 15.27 16.03 -9.51
N SER A 167 15.80 15.18 -8.63
CA SER A 167 17.19 14.68 -8.75
C SER A 167 17.40 13.37 -7.96
N GLY A 168 18.47 12.65 -8.30
CA GLY A 168 18.96 11.49 -7.55
C GLY A 168 18.20 10.20 -7.79
N THR A 169 18.30 9.29 -6.80
CA THR A 169 17.65 7.95 -6.87
C THR A 169 16.95 7.64 -5.55
N ARG A 170 15.67 7.30 -5.64
CA ARG A 170 14.81 6.96 -4.51
C ARG A 170 14.47 5.48 -4.51
N TYR A 171 14.77 4.80 -3.42
CA TYR A 171 14.34 3.43 -3.15
C TYR A 171 13.28 3.40 -2.06
N ALA A 172 12.29 2.55 -2.24
CA ALA A 172 11.29 2.23 -1.24
C ALA A 172 10.95 0.74 -1.29
N MET A 173 10.49 0.19 -0.18
CA MET A 173 9.97 -1.18 -0.10
C MET A 173 8.49 -1.12 0.24
N GLY A 174 7.66 -1.72 -0.60
CA GLY A 174 6.24 -1.93 -0.33
C GLY A 174 6.01 -3.30 0.32
N VAL A 175 5.21 -3.33 1.37
CA VAL A 175 4.73 -4.57 2.01
C VAL A 175 3.21 -4.59 1.93
N ILE A 176 2.71 -5.39 1.00
CA ILE A 176 1.29 -5.66 0.78
C ILE A 176 1.02 -7.04 1.39
N PHE A 177 -0.12 -7.19 2.06
CA PHE A 177 -0.38 -8.37 2.89
C PHE A 177 -1.09 -9.51 2.14
N HIS A 178 -1.80 -9.23 1.07
CA HIS A 178 -2.42 -10.24 0.20
C HIS A 178 -1.53 -10.53 -1.01
N ASP A 179 -1.68 -11.72 -1.58
CA ASP A 179 -0.99 -12.11 -2.80
C ASP A 179 -1.78 -11.68 -4.05
N ALA A 180 -1.12 -11.67 -5.21
CA ALA A 180 -1.71 -11.32 -6.50
C ALA A 180 -2.05 -12.57 -7.33
N SER A 181 -2.97 -12.42 -8.28
CA SER A 181 -3.30 -13.40 -9.32
C SER A 181 -2.28 -13.45 -10.47
#